data_f8dfd364b9b87cd6aec2d05569abb8c1
#
_entry.id   f8dfd364b9b87cd6aec2d05569abb8c1
#
_cell.length_a   1.000
_cell.length_b   1.000
_cell.length_c   1.000
_cell.angle_alpha   90.00
_cell.angle_beta   90.00
_cell.angle_gamma   90.00
#
_symmetry.space_group_name_H-M   'P 1'
#
loop_
_entity.id
_entity.type
_entity.pdbx_description
1 polymer ?
#
loop_
_entity_poly.entity_id
_entity_poly.type
_entity_poly.pdbx_seq_one_letter_code
_entity_poly.pdbx_strand_id
1 'polypeptide(L)'
;MRFNINKSRFWPYYPIVLKQQKLFEYKLNDIKKVTDINEGLSLVKDAVKFAVKNGTGYYASEIIENACLKIASTIKCDCEENPEPKSFLHVMTTAYSVGGHSRVVERWINLSPNEQKHSIVVTNQGNELLPQWLVDVCEKKSGKLLSLNEKDEIARAKKLRTLAMKYEYVILHVHMDDITPILAFGVQEFKRPVVLFNHADHLFWVGISIADVVVDFRSVCNFTKERRLASNVYCLGIPPETNNEISCVCDKNKIRSELGIPLSSFVILTAGAAYKYAPIGRYDFPRILQKVVGKDGKDIVCYAIGPSEKWTNWKCAKENTQRIIPLGIVSDKKIYEKYLMAADLYVDSFPMSGGTSIRDAVSYNLPVLSLHVSCQKNNLFTQNPFLNGTQCHCKDAREFVKKCILAYEDNNFRTLLKSEAADSFSILQVDSWRLRLEKMINRIPKQHSIHLFKNVKGKDVVIDDNSVLLYHFYKEGLMSIPGEIKKRL
;
A
#
# COMPACT_ATOMS: atom_id res chain seq x y z
N MET A 1 17.55 -14.67 21.01
CA MET A 1 17.23 -14.81 19.56
C MET A 1 18.53 -14.80 18.76
N ARG A 2 18.89 -15.89 18.10
CA ARG A 2 20.03 -15.91 17.17
C ARG A 2 19.55 -15.38 15.83
N PHE A 3 19.84 -14.12 15.55
CA PHE A 3 19.58 -13.52 14.24
C PHE A 3 20.47 -14.21 13.21
N ASN A 4 19.87 -14.69 12.11
CA ASN A 4 20.61 -15.20 10.97
C ASN A 4 21.08 -14.00 10.11
N ILE A 5 21.79 -13.06 10.76
CA ILE A 5 22.29 -11.79 10.21
C ILE A 5 23.21 -12.05 9.00
N ASN A 6 23.93 -13.19 9.02
CA ASN A 6 24.93 -13.51 7.99
C ASN A 6 24.34 -13.76 6.59
N LYS A 7 23.00 -13.88 6.46
CA LYS A 7 22.32 -14.03 5.16
C LYS A 7 21.63 -12.77 4.66
N SER A 8 21.61 -11.68 5.45
CA SER A 8 20.99 -10.44 5.02
C SER A 8 21.92 -9.65 4.10
N ARG A 9 21.34 -9.12 3.00
CA ARG A 9 22.03 -8.19 2.10
C ARG A 9 22.18 -6.79 2.70
N PHE A 10 21.49 -6.51 3.80
CA PHE A 10 21.39 -5.19 4.46
C PHE A 10 21.96 -5.19 5.88
N TRP A 11 22.77 -6.18 6.25
CA TRP A 11 23.32 -6.33 7.61
C TRP A 11 23.96 -5.04 8.19
N PRO A 12 24.62 -4.14 7.43
CA PRO A 12 25.21 -2.93 7.98
C PRO A 12 24.20 -1.97 8.62
N TYR A 13 22.92 -2.07 8.24
CA TYR A 13 21.85 -1.21 8.77
C TYR A 13 21.18 -1.75 10.04
N TYR A 14 21.40 -3.02 10.38
CA TYR A 14 20.78 -3.66 11.53
C TYR A 14 21.06 -2.96 12.88
N PRO A 15 22.28 -2.47 13.19
CA PRO A 15 22.54 -1.74 14.44
C PRO A 15 21.67 -0.49 14.59
N ILE A 16 21.37 0.18 13.48
CA ILE A 16 20.52 1.39 13.47
C ILE A 16 19.09 1.01 13.84
N VAL A 17 18.57 -0.05 13.22
CA VAL A 17 17.21 -0.54 13.48
C VAL A 17 17.07 -1.05 14.92
N LEU A 18 18.08 -1.72 15.47
CA LEU A 18 18.13 -2.11 16.88
C LEU A 18 18.03 -0.90 17.83
N LYS A 19 18.69 0.22 17.47
CA LYS A 19 18.55 1.46 18.24
C LYS A 19 17.12 2.00 18.18
N GLN A 20 16.47 1.98 17.01
CA GLN A 20 15.07 2.40 16.87
C GLN A 20 14.12 1.51 17.67
N GLN A 21 14.34 0.20 17.68
CA GLN A 21 13.59 -0.74 18.51
C GLN A 21 13.66 -0.34 19.99
N LYS A 22 14.86 -0.14 20.53
CA LYS A 22 15.04 0.25 21.94
C LYS A 22 14.34 1.57 22.27
N LEU A 23 14.45 2.57 21.40
CA LEU A 23 13.76 3.84 21.59
C LEU A 23 12.23 3.67 21.61
N PHE A 24 11.69 2.78 20.76
CA PHE A 24 10.26 2.48 20.78
C PHE A 24 9.85 1.76 22.07
N GLU A 25 10.64 0.81 22.54
CA GLU A 25 10.40 0.10 23.82
C GLU A 25 10.40 1.05 25.04
N TYR A 26 11.24 2.09 25.06
CA TYR A 26 11.15 3.15 26.06
C TYR A 26 9.81 3.87 26.02
N LYS A 27 9.34 4.27 24.83
CA LYS A 27 8.02 4.92 24.68
C LYS A 27 6.88 4.02 25.15
N LEU A 28 6.93 2.71 24.84
CA LEU A 28 5.95 1.74 25.33
C LEU A 28 5.97 1.61 26.86
N ASN A 29 7.13 1.70 27.49
CA ASN A 29 7.25 1.67 28.95
C ASN A 29 6.69 2.94 29.61
N ASP A 30 6.77 4.10 28.97
CA ASP A 30 6.18 5.33 29.48
C ASP A 30 4.64 5.26 29.38
N ILE A 31 4.07 4.73 28.30
CA ILE A 31 2.62 4.49 28.16
C ILE A 31 2.10 3.58 29.30
N LYS A 32 2.85 2.56 29.71
CA LYS A 32 2.45 1.66 30.81
C LYS A 32 2.33 2.34 32.17
N LYS A 33 3.11 3.41 32.39
CA LYS A 33 3.19 4.10 33.69
C LYS A 33 2.16 5.21 33.83
N VAL A 34 1.65 5.74 32.71
CA VAL A 34 0.76 6.88 32.72
C VAL A 34 -0.65 6.48 33.17
N THR A 35 -1.24 7.32 34.03
CA THR A 35 -2.61 7.17 34.54
C THR A 35 -3.58 8.22 33.99
N ASP A 36 -3.08 9.42 33.69
CA ASP A 36 -3.85 10.50 33.10
C ASP A 36 -4.20 10.19 31.63
N ILE A 37 -5.46 10.45 31.27
CA ILE A 37 -6.00 10.10 29.95
C ILE A 37 -5.40 10.97 28.84
N ASN A 38 -5.25 12.27 29.10
CA ASN A 38 -4.76 13.21 28.08
C ASN A 38 -3.26 13.01 27.84
N GLU A 39 -2.50 12.79 28.90
CA GLU A 39 -1.08 12.42 28.81
C GLU A 39 -0.94 11.08 28.09
N GLY A 40 -1.74 10.08 28.45
CA GLY A 40 -1.77 8.77 27.80
C GLY A 40 -2.07 8.86 26.31
N LEU A 41 -3.05 9.68 25.92
CA LEU A 41 -3.38 9.94 24.52
C LEU A 41 -2.19 10.56 23.75
N SER A 42 -1.50 11.53 24.37
CA SER A 42 -0.32 12.17 23.78
C SER A 42 0.83 11.19 23.58
N LEU A 43 1.16 10.38 24.61
CA LEU A 43 2.21 9.37 24.54
C LEU A 43 1.92 8.29 23.51
N VAL A 44 0.68 7.83 23.41
CA VAL A 44 0.23 6.86 22.40
C VAL A 44 0.44 7.44 20.99
N LYS A 45 -0.02 8.66 20.73
CA LYS A 45 0.14 9.32 19.41
C LYS A 45 1.62 9.46 19.01
N ASP A 46 2.48 9.85 19.95
CA ASP A 46 3.90 9.98 19.70
C ASP A 46 4.56 8.60 19.41
N ALA A 47 4.22 7.58 20.19
CA ALA A 47 4.75 6.23 20.00
C ALA A 47 4.30 5.63 18.66
N VAL A 48 3.03 5.79 18.28
CA VAL A 48 2.50 5.30 16.99
C VAL A 48 3.19 5.99 15.82
N LYS A 49 3.28 7.33 15.84
CA LYS A 49 4.01 8.08 14.80
C LYS A 49 5.47 7.66 14.67
N PHE A 50 6.11 7.39 15.81
CA PHE A 50 7.48 6.90 15.82
C PHE A 50 7.57 5.53 15.14
N ALA A 51 6.71 4.58 15.50
CA ALA A 51 6.75 3.21 14.97
C ALA A 51 6.43 3.15 13.46
N VAL A 52 5.50 3.99 13.00
CA VAL A 52 5.15 4.09 11.56
C VAL A 52 6.35 4.56 10.73
N LYS A 53 7.15 5.49 11.26
CA LYS A 53 8.27 6.13 10.53
C LYS A 53 9.61 5.41 10.69
N ASN A 54 9.71 4.45 11.59
CA ASN A 54 10.97 3.80 11.93
C ASN A 54 10.85 2.28 11.90
N GLY A 55 11.87 1.61 11.39
CA GLY A 55 11.96 0.16 11.37
C GLY A 55 12.24 -0.40 12.78
N THR A 56 11.23 -0.52 13.61
CA THR A 56 11.34 -0.97 15.00
C THR A 56 11.30 -2.48 15.17
N GLY A 57 10.94 -3.22 14.13
CA GLY A 57 10.65 -4.66 14.20
C GLY A 57 9.25 -4.99 14.72
N TYR A 58 8.50 -3.99 15.18
CA TYR A 58 7.10 -4.13 15.58
C TYR A 58 6.18 -3.83 14.40
N TYR A 59 5.11 -4.60 14.26
CA TYR A 59 4.03 -4.38 13.30
C TYR A 59 2.69 -4.07 13.97
N ALA A 60 2.58 -4.38 15.26
CA ALA A 60 1.48 -4.03 16.17
C ALA A 60 2.04 -3.91 17.59
N SER A 61 1.27 -3.36 18.53
CA SER A 61 1.65 -3.28 19.95
C SER A 61 0.44 -3.42 20.85
N GLU A 62 0.42 -4.50 21.63
CA GLU A 62 -0.59 -4.74 22.68
C GLU A 62 -0.69 -3.57 23.66
N ILE A 63 0.43 -2.96 24.01
CA ILE A 63 0.49 -1.85 24.97
C ILE A 63 -0.27 -0.64 24.43
N ILE A 64 -0.06 -0.31 23.17
CA ILE A 64 -0.74 0.81 22.50
C ILE A 64 -2.23 0.51 22.35
N GLU A 65 -2.58 -0.69 21.85
CA GLU A 65 -3.98 -1.09 21.69
C GLU A 65 -4.74 -1.04 23.03
N ASN A 66 -4.18 -1.62 24.09
CA ASN A 66 -4.80 -1.61 25.43
C ASN A 66 -4.91 -0.20 26.02
N ALA A 67 -3.95 0.68 25.79
CA ALA A 67 -4.04 2.08 26.21
C ALA A 67 -5.17 2.81 25.46
N CYS A 68 -5.31 2.59 24.16
CA CYS A 68 -6.42 3.13 23.37
C CYS A 68 -7.77 2.59 23.85
N LEU A 69 -7.89 1.29 24.12
CA LEU A 69 -9.13 0.69 24.66
C LEU A 69 -9.51 1.27 26.03
N LYS A 70 -8.52 1.51 26.91
CA LYS A 70 -8.76 2.17 28.20
C LYS A 70 -9.29 3.59 28.00
N ILE A 71 -8.75 4.35 27.07
CA ILE A 71 -9.26 5.68 26.73
C ILE A 71 -10.66 5.58 26.13
N ALA A 72 -10.90 4.65 25.18
CA ALA A 72 -12.20 4.43 24.55
C ALA A 72 -13.32 4.17 25.57
N SER A 73 -13.04 3.43 26.65
CA SER A 73 -14.02 3.12 27.71
C SER A 73 -14.50 4.34 28.49
N THR A 74 -13.77 5.47 28.44
CA THR A 74 -14.19 6.73 29.08
C THR A 74 -15.12 7.57 28.20
N ILE A 75 -15.25 7.23 26.91
CA ILE A 75 -16.06 7.97 25.94
C ILE A 75 -17.50 7.45 26.01
N LYS A 76 -18.37 8.18 26.69
CA LYS A 76 -19.79 7.84 26.76
C LYS A 76 -20.52 8.21 25.46
N CYS A 77 -21.40 7.33 25.02
CA CYS A 77 -22.27 7.54 23.85
C CYS A 77 -23.63 6.89 24.13
N ASP A 78 -24.70 7.67 24.05
CA ASP A 78 -26.07 7.26 24.38
C ASP A 78 -26.87 6.85 23.13
N CYS A 79 -26.26 6.20 22.17
CA CYS A 79 -26.90 5.89 20.90
C CYS A 79 -27.27 4.41 20.80
N GLU A 80 -28.56 4.12 20.88
CA GLU A 80 -29.17 2.90 20.38
C GLU A 80 -29.82 3.22 19.02
N GLU A 81 -29.25 2.78 17.92
CA GLU A 81 -29.85 2.90 16.59
C GLU A 81 -29.87 1.52 15.91
N ASN A 82 -30.96 1.19 15.24
CA ASN A 82 -31.02 0.04 14.37
C ASN A 82 -30.28 0.36 13.07
N PRO A 83 -29.36 -0.48 12.63
CA PRO A 83 -28.63 -0.24 11.39
C PRO A 83 -29.54 -0.37 10.17
N GLU A 84 -29.28 0.45 9.19
CA GLU A 84 -29.88 0.26 7.87
C GLU A 84 -29.31 -1.03 7.23
N PRO A 85 -30.15 -2.01 6.82
CA PRO A 85 -29.68 -3.25 6.22
C PRO A 85 -28.86 -3.00 4.95
N LYS A 86 -27.85 -3.85 4.69
CA LYS A 86 -26.96 -3.77 3.52
C LYS A 86 -26.24 -2.43 3.39
N SER A 87 -25.98 -1.74 4.49
CA SER A 87 -25.30 -0.45 4.51
C SER A 87 -23.85 -0.57 5.02
N PHE A 88 -22.94 0.12 4.32
CA PHE A 88 -21.51 0.11 4.59
C PHE A 88 -21.03 1.53 4.88
N LEU A 89 -20.36 1.74 6.01
CA LEU A 89 -19.65 2.96 6.31
C LEU A 89 -18.15 2.77 6.08
N HIS A 90 -17.63 3.37 5.02
CA HIS A 90 -16.19 3.43 4.79
C HIS A 90 -15.58 4.58 5.60
N VAL A 91 -14.68 4.26 6.51
CA VAL A 91 -13.96 5.24 7.33
C VAL A 91 -12.58 5.46 6.72
N MET A 92 -12.28 6.69 6.35
CA MET A 92 -10.98 7.11 5.82
C MET A 92 -10.36 8.15 6.74
N THR A 93 -9.04 8.19 6.86
CA THR A 93 -8.38 9.32 7.55
C THR A 93 -8.42 10.56 6.67
N THR A 94 -7.97 10.44 5.42
CA THR A 94 -7.95 11.53 4.43
C THR A 94 -8.33 10.98 3.06
N ALA A 95 -9.18 11.68 2.34
CA ALA A 95 -9.54 11.38 0.96
C ALA A 95 -8.65 12.19 0.01
N TYR A 96 -7.84 11.51 -0.79
CA TYR A 96 -6.92 12.13 -1.74
C TYR A 96 -7.47 12.12 -3.16
N SER A 97 -7.27 13.22 -3.89
CA SER A 97 -7.62 13.30 -5.32
C SER A 97 -6.73 12.42 -6.20
N VAL A 98 -5.50 12.17 -5.78
CA VAL A 98 -4.50 11.34 -6.48
C VAL A 98 -3.93 10.29 -5.53
N GLY A 99 -3.80 9.04 -6.00
CA GLY A 99 -3.21 7.93 -5.24
C GLY A 99 -4.11 6.72 -5.10
N GLY A 100 -3.52 5.57 -4.82
CA GLY A 100 -4.20 4.27 -4.78
C GLY A 100 -5.17 4.09 -3.62
N HIS A 101 -4.97 4.80 -2.51
CA HIS A 101 -5.75 4.64 -1.29
C HIS A 101 -7.26 4.96 -1.51
N SER A 102 -7.56 6.17 -1.99
CA SER A 102 -8.94 6.59 -2.27
C SER A 102 -9.54 5.84 -3.47
N ARG A 103 -8.72 5.46 -4.45
CA ARG A 103 -9.16 4.67 -5.61
C ARG A 103 -9.58 3.25 -5.25
N VAL A 104 -9.00 2.64 -4.24
CA VAL A 104 -9.45 1.34 -3.72
C VAL A 104 -10.88 1.43 -3.22
N VAL A 105 -11.23 2.48 -2.48
CA VAL A 105 -12.59 2.69 -1.96
C VAL A 105 -13.58 2.92 -3.11
N GLU A 106 -13.25 3.82 -4.03
CA GLU A 106 -14.07 4.08 -5.22
C GLU A 106 -14.35 2.81 -6.02
N ARG A 107 -13.31 2.03 -6.33
CA ARG A 107 -13.43 0.80 -7.10
C ARG A 107 -14.32 -0.23 -6.40
N TRP A 108 -14.15 -0.39 -5.08
CA TRP A 108 -15.03 -1.28 -4.32
C TRP A 108 -16.49 -0.84 -4.44
N ILE A 109 -16.80 0.43 -4.17
CA ILE A 109 -18.16 0.95 -4.23
C ILE A 109 -18.76 0.76 -5.62
N ASN A 110 -17.99 1.05 -6.69
CA ASN A 110 -18.45 0.84 -8.07
C ASN A 110 -18.73 -0.63 -8.41
N LEU A 111 -17.96 -1.56 -7.84
CA LEU A 111 -18.11 -3.01 -8.06
C LEU A 111 -19.20 -3.64 -7.21
N SER A 112 -19.68 -2.96 -6.18
CA SER A 112 -20.72 -3.45 -5.28
C SER A 112 -22.09 -3.49 -5.94
N PRO A 113 -22.98 -4.42 -5.54
CA PRO A 113 -24.38 -4.46 -5.98
C PRO A 113 -25.13 -3.15 -5.72
N ASN A 114 -26.12 -2.84 -6.57
CA ASN A 114 -26.85 -1.56 -6.46
C ASN A 114 -27.75 -1.45 -5.22
N GLU A 115 -28.15 -2.58 -4.66
CA GLU A 115 -28.94 -2.64 -3.41
C GLU A 115 -28.11 -2.41 -2.15
N GLN A 116 -26.78 -2.29 -2.26
CA GLN A 116 -25.90 -1.95 -1.16
C GLN A 116 -25.70 -0.43 -1.10
N LYS A 117 -25.93 0.12 0.08
CA LYS A 117 -25.67 1.53 0.38
C LYS A 117 -24.25 1.73 0.88
N HIS A 118 -23.50 2.63 0.26
CA HIS A 118 -22.14 2.92 0.63
C HIS A 118 -21.95 4.40 0.96
N SER A 119 -21.58 4.69 2.21
CA SER A 119 -21.21 6.05 2.63
C SER A 119 -19.74 6.09 3.03
N ILE A 120 -19.15 7.27 2.96
CA ILE A 120 -17.77 7.51 3.39
C ILE A 120 -17.79 8.56 4.50
N VAL A 121 -17.00 8.34 5.54
CA VAL A 121 -16.66 9.36 6.53
C VAL A 121 -15.16 9.54 6.58
N VAL A 122 -14.72 10.81 6.54
CA VAL A 122 -13.32 11.20 6.65
C VAL A 122 -13.05 11.75 8.04
N THR A 123 -12.09 11.15 8.76
CA THR A 123 -11.79 11.51 10.15
C THR A 123 -10.92 12.76 10.26
N ASN A 124 -10.05 12.99 9.28
CA ASN A 124 -9.12 14.14 9.28
C ASN A 124 -8.74 14.54 7.86
N GLN A 125 -9.58 15.34 7.19
CA GLN A 125 -9.32 15.82 5.84
C GLN A 125 -8.23 16.92 5.80
N GLY A 126 -8.02 17.64 6.89
CA GLY A 126 -7.09 18.76 6.92
C GLY A 126 -7.53 19.89 5.96
N ASN A 127 -6.59 20.37 5.18
CA ASN A 127 -6.83 21.42 4.16
C ASN A 127 -7.05 20.84 2.75
N GLU A 128 -7.08 19.52 2.60
CA GLU A 128 -7.29 18.87 1.29
C GLU A 128 -8.77 18.97 0.88
N LEU A 129 -9.02 19.25 -0.40
CA LEU A 129 -10.36 19.25 -0.94
C LEU A 129 -10.85 17.80 -1.10
N LEU A 130 -12.11 17.57 -0.76
CA LEU A 130 -12.77 16.28 -1.00
C LEU A 130 -12.88 16.04 -2.51
N PRO A 131 -12.41 14.90 -3.03
CA PRO A 131 -12.49 14.60 -4.45
C PRO A 131 -13.95 14.43 -4.91
N GLN A 132 -14.40 15.22 -5.89
CA GLN A 132 -15.79 15.16 -6.39
C GLN A 132 -16.17 13.75 -6.87
N TRP A 133 -15.28 13.07 -7.58
CA TRP A 133 -15.52 11.70 -8.06
C TRP A 133 -15.79 10.69 -6.92
N LEU A 134 -15.29 10.96 -5.69
CA LEU A 134 -15.56 10.12 -4.52
C LEU A 134 -16.93 10.45 -3.89
N VAL A 135 -17.36 11.71 -3.98
CA VAL A 135 -18.74 12.12 -3.64
C VAL A 135 -19.73 11.44 -4.58
N ASP A 136 -19.49 11.56 -5.90
CA ASP A 136 -20.37 11.04 -6.94
C ASP A 136 -20.57 9.51 -6.81
N VAL A 137 -19.52 8.77 -6.47
CA VAL A 137 -19.63 7.31 -6.31
C VAL A 137 -20.49 6.92 -5.10
N CYS A 138 -20.44 7.69 -4.00
CA CYS A 138 -21.30 7.47 -2.84
C CYS A 138 -22.77 7.76 -3.20
N GLU A 139 -23.03 8.87 -3.87
CA GLU A 139 -24.40 9.27 -4.28
C GLU A 139 -25.04 8.25 -5.21
N LYS A 140 -24.29 7.68 -6.17
CA LYS A 140 -24.74 6.57 -7.03
C LYS A 140 -25.18 5.31 -6.24
N LYS A 141 -24.71 5.14 -5.01
CA LYS A 141 -25.05 4.03 -4.10
C LYS A 141 -25.91 4.51 -2.93
N SER A 142 -26.70 5.57 -3.11
CA SER A 142 -27.62 6.14 -2.11
C SER A 142 -26.94 6.54 -0.78
N GLY A 143 -25.64 6.70 -0.80
CA GLY A 143 -24.83 7.09 0.35
C GLY A 143 -24.38 8.54 0.32
N LYS A 144 -23.52 8.92 1.26
CA LYS A 144 -22.98 10.28 1.41
C LYS A 144 -21.51 10.23 1.75
N LEU A 145 -20.76 11.28 1.37
CA LEU A 145 -19.43 11.54 1.86
C LEU A 145 -19.48 12.64 2.93
N LEU A 146 -19.00 12.35 4.13
CA LEU A 146 -19.00 13.24 5.29
C LEU A 146 -17.57 13.49 5.76
N SER A 147 -17.28 14.70 6.26
CA SER A 147 -16.02 15.01 6.92
C SER A 147 -16.28 15.39 8.38
N LEU A 148 -15.49 14.81 9.29
CA LEU A 148 -15.52 15.18 10.69
C LEU A 148 -14.65 16.42 10.90
N ASN A 149 -15.21 17.43 11.58
CA ASN A 149 -14.54 18.71 11.79
C ASN A 149 -14.04 18.91 13.22
N GLU A 150 -14.23 17.90 14.07
CA GLU A 150 -13.80 17.91 15.45
C GLU A 150 -12.28 17.94 15.56
N LYS A 151 -11.74 18.97 16.22
CA LYS A 151 -10.29 19.10 16.46
C LYS A 151 -9.83 18.16 17.57
N ASP A 152 -10.66 17.99 18.59
CA ASP A 152 -10.40 17.06 19.70
C ASP A 152 -10.61 15.61 19.27
N GLU A 153 -9.66 14.73 19.62
CA GLU A 153 -9.64 13.32 19.24
C GLU A 153 -10.80 12.54 19.87
N ILE A 154 -11.12 12.85 21.14
CA ILE A 154 -12.19 12.18 21.89
C ILE A 154 -13.54 12.58 21.32
N ALA A 155 -13.76 13.87 21.06
CA ALA A 155 -14.98 14.35 20.42
C ALA A 155 -15.19 13.76 19.03
N ARG A 156 -14.11 13.66 18.24
CA ARG A 156 -14.11 13.03 16.92
C ARG A 156 -14.48 11.55 17.00
N ALA A 157 -13.89 10.80 17.93
CA ALA A 157 -14.18 9.40 18.15
C ALA A 157 -15.65 9.18 18.59
N LYS A 158 -16.17 10.02 19.49
CA LYS A 158 -17.58 10.00 19.88
C LYS A 158 -18.51 10.18 18.69
N LYS A 159 -18.26 11.19 17.84
CA LYS A 159 -19.07 11.46 16.65
C LYS A 159 -18.98 10.35 15.63
N LEU A 160 -17.79 9.77 15.41
CA LEU A 160 -17.59 8.62 14.54
C LEU A 160 -18.39 7.41 15.04
N ARG A 161 -18.37 7.11 16.34
CA ARG A 161 -19.15 6.03 16.95
C ARG A 161 -20.66 6.23 16.73
N THR A 162 -21.18 7.42 17.03
CA THR A 162 -22.59 7.76 16.81
C THR A 162 -23.01 7.57 15.35
N LEU A 163 -22.18 8.04 14.41
CA LEU A 163 -22.47 7.88 12.99
C LEU A 163 -22.48 6.42 12.56
N ALA A 164 -21.50 5.63 13.04
CA ALA A 164 -21.32 4.24 12.65
C ALA A 164 -22.48 3.33 13.12
N MET A 165 -23.19 3.68 14.19
CA MET A 165 -24.34 2.92 14.68
C MET A 165 -25.47 2.79 13.65
N LYS A 166 -25.57 3.69 12.67
CA LYS A 166 -26.58 3.72 11.59
C LYS A 166 -26.32 2.70 10.47
N TYR A 167 -25.13 2.10 10.44
CA TYR A 167 -24.70 1.21 9.38
C TYR A 167 -24.56 -0.23 9.85
N GLU A 168 -24.78 -1.18 8.94
CA GLU A 168 -24.62 -2.60 9.25
C GLU A 168 -23.15 -2.99 9.37
N TYR A 169 -22.28 -2.44 8.52
CA TYR A 169 -20.85 -2.74 8.49
C TYR A 169 -20.01 -1.47 8.54
N VAL A 170 -18.88 -1.51 9.24
CA VAL A 170 -17.85 -0.47 9.27
C VAL A 170 -16.59 -0.98 8.60
N ILE A 171 -16.11 -0.25 7.60
CA ILE A 171 -14.94 -0.62 6.78
C ILE A 171 -13.86 0.43 6.95
N LEU A 172 -12.73 0.04 7.53
CA LEU A 172 -11.63 0.96 7.83
C LEU A 172 -10.61 1.00 6.69
N HIS A 173 -10.46 2.18 6.10
CA HIS A 173 -9.41 2.55 5.15
C HIS A 173 -8.58 3.69 5.73
N VAL A 174 -8.05 3.50 6.91
CA VAL A 174 -7.42 4.56 7.70
C VAL A 174 -5.90 4.56 7.56
N HIS A 175 -5.27 5.69 7.88
CA HIS A 175 -3.82 5.75 7.97
C HIS A 175 -3.33 4.91 9.15
N MET A 176 -2.10 4.49 9.07
CA MET A 176 -1.47 3.58 10.02
C MET A 176 -1.41 4.12 11.44
N ASP A 177 -1.41 5.43 11.58
CA ASP A 177 -1.33 6.15 12.86
C ASP A 177 -2.65 6.77 13.32
N ASP A 178 -3.76 6.49 12.63
CA ASP A 178 -5.08 6.99 13.02
C ASP A 178 -5.68 6.14 14.14
N ILE A 179 -5.62 6.65 15.36
CA ILE A 179 -6.18 5.99 16.56
C ILE A 179 -7.69 6.25 16.74
N THR A 180 -8.28 7.19 15.98
CA THR A 180 -9.69 7.56 16.10
C THR A 180 -10.64 6.36 16.03
N PRO A 181 -10.44 5.38 15.12
CA PRO A 181 -11.31 4.19 15.08
C PRO A 181 -11.24 3.33 16.36
N ILE A 182 -10.06 3.17 16.97
CA ILE A 182 -9.94 2.40 18.21
C ILE A 182 -10.70 3.11 19.34
N LEU A 183 -10.56 4.42 19.43
CA LEU A 183 -11.29 5.23 20.42
C LEU A 183 -12.80 5.21 20.16
N ALA A 184 -13.22 5.12 18.89
CA ALA A 184 -14.62 5.06 18.52
C ALA A 184 -15.25 3.69 18.80
N PHE A 185 -14.57 2.60 18.42
CA PHE A 185 -15.16 1.25 18.35
C PHE A 185 -14.64 0.31 19.43
N GLY A 186 -13.62 0.71 20.21
CA GLY A 186 -13.00 -0.11 21.25
C GLY A 186 -13.79 -0.22 22.54
N VAL A 187 -15.10 -0.38 22.46
CA VAL A 187 -16.00 -0.55 23.63
C VAL A 187 -16.98 -1.70 23.40
N GLN A 188 -17.36 -2.39 24.46
CA GLN A 188 -18.23 -3.58 24.38
C GLN A 188 -19.66 -3.26 23.88
N GLU A 189 -20.10 -2.04 24.06
CA GLU A 189 -21.41 -1.54 23.65
C GLU A 189 -21.53 -1.35 22.14
N PHE A 190 -20.40 -1.14 21.45
CA PHE A 190 -20.40 -1.04 20.00
C PHE A 190 -20.55 -2.43 19.38
N LYS A 191 -21.59 -2.65 18.58
CA LYS A 191 -21.95 -3.98 18.04
C LYS A 191 -21.77 -4.14 16.54
N ARG A 192 -21.41 -3.06 15.80
CA ARG A 192 -21.26 -3.13 14.34
C ARG A 192 -19.95 -3.77 13.97
N PRO A 193 -19.93 -4.83 13.15
CA PRO A 193 -18.69 -5.47 12.71
C PRO A 193 -17.74 -4.50 12.03
N VAL A 194 -16.45 -4.63 12.34
CA VAL A 194 -15.39 -3.76 11.85
C VAL A 194 -14.45 -4.57 10.95
N VAL A 195 -14.32 -4.16 9.71
CA VAL A 195 -13.38 -4.73 8.74
C VAL A 195 -12.24 -3.75 8.50
N LEU A 196 -11.00 -4.16 8.74
CA LEU A 196 -9.82 -3.31 8.54
C LEU A 196 -9.09 -3.69 7.27
N PHE A 197 -8.96 -2.76 6.33
CA PHE A 197 -8.15 -2.91 5.13
C PHE A 197 -6.70 -2.55 5.41
N ASN A 198 -5.81 -3.52 5.25
CA ASN A 198 -4.37 -3.36 5.43
C ASN A 198 -3.74 -2.69 4.19
N HIS A 199 -3.86 -1.37 4.10
CA HIS A 199 -3.30 -0.57 3.02
C HIS A 199 -1.76 -0.50 3.05
N ALA A 200 -1.16 -0.84 4.19
CA ALA A 200 0.27 -0.72 4.41
C ALA A 200 0.80 -1.94 5.17
N ASP A 201 0.80 -3.09 4.52
CA ASP A 201 1.25 -4.35 5.09
C ASP A 201 2.72 -4.34 5.57
N HIS A 202 3.52 -3.41 5.05
CA HIS A 202 4.93 -3.20 5.37
C HIS A 202 5.18 -2.22 6.52
N LEU A 203 4.15 -1.55 7.07
CA LEU A 203 4.28 -0.57 8.15
C LEU A 203 3.72 -1.10 9.47
N PHE A 204 4.14 -0.49 10.59
CA PHE A 204 3.37 -0.55 11.83
C PHE A 204 2.02 0.13 11.63
N TRP A 205 0.94 -0.41 12.17
CA TRP A 205 -0.36 0.25 12.23
C TRP A 205 -1.16 -0.19 13.46
N VAL A 206 -2.14 0.59 13.83
CA VAL A 206 -3.02 0.37 14.98
C VAL A 206 -4.43 -0.02 14.53
N GLY A 207 -5.22 -0.64 15.43
CA GLY A 207 -6.62 -1.02 15.17
C GLY A 207 -6.85 -2.52 15.11
N ILE A 208 -5.85 -3.34 15.43
CA ILE A 208 -6.03 -4.79 15.45
C ILE A 208 -6.99 -5.26 16.54
N SER A 209 -7.07 -4.53 17.66
CA SER A 209 -7.97 -4.84 18.78
C SER A 209 -9.46 -4.71 18.44
N ILE A 210 -9.78 -3.95 17.40
CA ILE A 210 -11.16 -3.70 16.96
C ILE A 210 -11.47 -4.33 15.60
N ALA A 211 -10.53 -5.03 14.97
CA ALA A 211 -10.71 -5.61 13.64
C ALA A 211 -11.31 -7.02 13.72
N ASP A 212 -12.59 -7.17 13.39
CA ASP A 212 -13.25 -8.48 13.30
C ASP A 212 -12.74 -9.28 12.08
N VAL A 213 -12.38 -8.57 11.01
CA VAL A 213 -11.69 -9.12 9.82
C VAL A 213 -10.60 -8.15 9.39
N VAL A 214 -9.39 -8.65 9.15
CA VAL A 214 -8.32 -7.90 8.48
C VAL A 214 -8.26 -8.33 7.02
N VAL A 215 -8.26 -7.38 6.10
CA VAL A 215 -8.21 -7.62 4.67
C VAL A 215 -6.86 -7.22 4.10
N ASP A 216 -6.12 -8.18 3.59
CA ASP A 216 -4.87 -7.95 2.87
C ASP A 216 -5.10 -7.82 1.36
N PHE A 217 -4.36 -6.91 0.72
CA PHE A 217 -4.36 -6.76 -0.75
C PHE A 217 -3.41 -7.72 -1.46
N ARG A 218 -2.43 -8.26 -0.75
CA ARG A 218 -1.44 -9.21 -1.27
C ARG A 218 -1.53 -10.52 -0.50
N SER A 219 -1.00 -11.59 -1.05
CA SER A 219 -0.98 -12.92 -0.41
C SER A 219 0.02 -12.97 0.77
N VAL A 220 -0.17 -12.10 1.75
CA VAL A 220 0.68 -11.97 2.95
C VAL A 220 -0.05 -12.32 4.25
N CYS A 221 -1.21 -12.97 4.16
CA CYS A 221 -2.07 -13.26 5.32
C CYS A 221 -1.34 -13.99 6.48
N ASN A 222 -0.41 -14.90 6.17
CA ASN A 222 0.37 -15.56 7.21
C ASN A 222 1.27 -14.57 7.96
N PHE A 223 1.91 -13.66 7.23
CA PHE A 223 2.70 -12.59 7.85
C PHE A 223 1.80 -11.71 8.74
N THR A 224 0.63 -11.29 8.25
CA THR A 224 -0.33 -10.47 9.01
C THR A 224 -0.79 -11.20 10.27
N LYS A 225 -1.11 -12.50 10.20
CA LYS A 225 -1.49 -13.31 11.37
C LYS A 225 -0.36 -13.40 12.40
N GLU A 226 0.85 -13.73 11.95
CA GLU A 226 1.98 -13.97 12.84
C GLU A 226 2.54 -12.68 13.47
N ARG A 227 2.58 -11.59 12.68
CA ARG A 227 3.29 -10.35 13.07
C ARG A 227 2.38 -9.28 13.66
N ARG A 228 1.07 -9.39 13.44
CA ARG A 228 0.08 -8.44 13.97
C ARG A 228 -0.94 -9.09 14.88
N LEU A 229 -0.81 -10.42 15.14
CA LEU A 229 -1.70 -11.18 16.01
C LEU A 229 -3.17 -11.19 15.52
N ALA A 230 -3.37 -11.00 14.24
CA ALA A 230 -4.68 -11.02 13.63
C ALA A 230 -5.21 -12.47 13.54
N SER A 231 -6.38 -12.74 14.10
CA SER A 231 -6.99 -14.08 14.06
C SER A 231 -7.68 -14.35 12.73
N ASN A 232 -8.45 -13.40 12.24
CA ASN A 232 -9.26 -13.52 11.01
C ASN A 232 -8.69 -12.61 9.91
N VAL A 233 -7.90 -13.20 9.00
CA VAL A 233 -7.26 -12.47 7.89
C VAL A 233 -7.74 -13.05 6.57
N TYR A 234 -8.15 -12.17 5.65
CA TYR A 234 -8.60 -12.52 4.32
C TYR A 234 -7.81 -11.79 3.23
N CYS A 235 -7.32 -12.50 2.22
CA CYS A 235 -6.68 -11.87 1.07
C CYS A 235 -7.73 -11.59 -0.01
N LEU A 236 -8.15 -10.32 -0.15
CA LEU A 236 -9.13 -9.90 -1.15
C LEU A 236 -8.48 -9.53 -2.48
N GLY A 237 -7.32 -8.92 -2.44
CA GLY A 237 -6.70 -8.27 -3.60
C GLY A 237 -7.18 -6.83 -3.80
N ILE A 238 -6.44 -6.08 -4.60
CA ILE A 238 -6.82 -4.70 -4.97
C ILE A 238 -8.03 -4.77 -5.94
N PRO A 239 -9.10 -3.99 -5.71
CA PRO A 239 -10.25 -3.95 -6.62
C PRO A 239 -9.82 -3.59 -8.05
N PRO A 240 -10.29 -4.31 -9.07
CA PRO A 240 -10.03 -3.96 -10.47
C PRO A 240 -10.74 -2.66 -10.89
N GLU A 241 -10.28 -2.04 -11.97
CA GLU A 241 -11.06 -0.98 -12.64
C GLU A 241 -12.20 -1.61 -13.45
N THR A 242 -13.34 -0.91 -13.47
CA THR A 242 -14.53 -1.36 -14.23
C THR A 242 -14.47 -1.01 -15.72
N ASN A 243 -13.63 -0.06 -16.10
CA ASN A 243 -13.56 0.47 -17.46
C ASN A 243 -12.40 -0.16 -18.27
N ASN A 244 -12.25 -1.47 -18.23
CA ASN A 244 -11.32 -2.16 -19.11
C ASN A 244 -11.94 -2.48 -20.47
N GLU A 245 -12.62 -1.53 -21.09
CA GLU A 245 -12.67 -1.51 -22.55
C GLU A 245 -11.32 -1.03 -23.09
N ILE A 246 -10.27 -1.83 -22.89
CA ILE A 246 -9.07 -1.77 -23.74
C ILE A 246 -9.44 -2.41 -25.07
N SER A 247 -10.51 -1.92 -25.66
CA SER A 247 -10.97 -2.28 -26.99
C SER A 247 -10.54 -1.21 -27.99
N CYS A 248 -9.24 -0.95 -28.04
CA CYS A 248 -8.72 -0.29 -29.21
C CYS A 248 -7.52 -1.08 -29.69
N VAL A 249 -7.62 -1.60 -30.89
CA VAL A 249 -6.49 -1.85 -31.77
C VAL A 249 -5.86 -0.48 -32.04
N CYS A 250 -5.27 0.13 -30.99
CA CYS A 250 -4.56 1.39 -31.14
C CYS A 250 -3.27 1.09 -31.89
N ASP A 251 -3.04 1.80 -32.97
CA ASP A 251 -1.78 1.73 -33.70
C ASP A 251 -0.64 2.19 -32.78
N LYS A 252 0.17 1.23 -32.32
CA LYS A 252 1.29 1.48 -31.44
C LYS A 252 2.29 2.48 -32.04
N ASN A 253 2.46 2.48 -33.35
CA ASN A 253 3.36 3.41 -34.04
C ASN A 253 2.81 4.83 -33.99
N LYS A 254 1.50 5.00 -34.14
CA LYS A 254 0.85 6.30 -33.99
C LYS A 254 1.04 6.86 -32.57
N ILE A 255 0.79 6.02 -31.55
CA ILE A 255 0.99 6.43 -30.15
C ILE A 255 2.44 6.81 -29.88
N ARG A 256 3.40 6.04 -30.38
CA ARG A 256 4.83 6.35 -30.25
C ARG A 256 5.19 7.68 -30.91
N SER A 257 4.66 7.95 -32.11
CA SER A 257 4.85 9.23 -32.80
C SER A 257 4.29 10.40 -31.99
N GLU A 258 3.10 10.25 -31.41
CA GLU A 258 2.48 11.28 -30.56
C GLU A 258 3.29 11.56 -29.27
N LEU A 259 3.96 10.56 -28.73
CA LEU A 259 4.81 10.68 -27.55
C LEU A 259 6.27 11.04 -27.86
N GLY A 260 6.65 11.15 -29.14
CA GLY A 260 8.03 11.37 -29.55
C GLY A 260 8.95 10.18 -29.28
N ILE A 261 8.41 8.96 -29.22
CA ILE A 261 9.15 7.71 -28.99
C ILE A 261 9.65 7.17 -30.33
N PRO A 262 10.95 6.82 -30.47
CA PRO A 262 11.46 6.22 -31.70
C PRO A 262 10.74 4.92 -32.06
N LEU A 263 10.29 4.77 -33.31
CA LEU A 263 9.47 3.64 -33.75
C LEU A 263 10.18 2.30 -33.68
N SER A 264 11.49 2.30 -33.97
CA SER A 264 12.35 1.09 -34.01
C SER A 264 12.81 0.63 -32.63
N SER A 265 12.79 1.51 -31.62
CA SER A 265 13.35 1.20 -30.31
C SER A 265 12.47 0.22 -29.52
N PHE A 266 13.14 -0.66 -28.79
CA PHE A 266 12.47 -1.47 -27.75
C PHE A 266 12.26 -0.62 -26.50
N VAL A 267 11.00 -0.46 -26.12
CA VAL A 267 10.60 0.47 -25.07
C VAL A 267 10.37 -0.26 -23.75
N ILE A 268 11.23 0.02 -22.78
CA ILE A 268 11.02 -0.37 -21.37
C ILE A 268 10.28 0.77 -20.68
N LEU A 269 9.20 0.43 -19.95
CA LEU A 269 8.47 1.36 -19.11
C LEU A 269 8.61 0.96 -17.65
N THR A 270 8.77 1.94 -16.78
CA THR A 270 8.59 1.79 -15.32
C THR A 270 7.76 2.95 -14.78
N ALA A 271 6.92 2.69 -13.78
CA ALA A 271 6.09 3.73 -13.16
C ALA A 271 5.96 3.52 -11.64
N GLY A 272 6.19 4.59 -10.90
CA GLY A 272 6.07 4.58 -9.44
C GLY A 272 6.52 5.90 -8.83
N ALA A 273 6.05 6.20 -7.62
CA ALA A 273 6.53 7.38 -6.89
C ALA A 273 8.06 7.33 -6.76
N ALA A 274 8.71 8.48 -6.92
CA ALA A 274 10.18 8.55 -7.03
C ALA A 274 10.93 7.91 -5.85
N TYR A 275 10.39 8.00 -4.64
CA TYR A 275 10.98 7.39 -3.44
C TYR A 275 11.09 5.85 -3.52
N LYS A 276 10.27 5.18 -4.34
CA LYS A 276 10.34 3.72 -4.52
C LYS A 276 11.63 3.26 -5.19
N TYR A 277 12.29 4.18 -5.86
CA TYR A 277 13.56 3.98 -6.54
C TYR A 277 14.77 4.47 -5.72
N ALA A 278 14.58 4.89 -4.46
CA ALA A 278 15.67 5.35 -3.60
C ALA A 278 16.73 4.24 -3.42
N PRO A 279 18.00 4.48 -3.84
CA PRO A 279 19.01 3.43 -3.88
C PRO A 279 19.37 2.93 -2.48
N ILE A 280 19.52 1.61 -2.32
CA ILE A 280 20.04 0.99 -1.11
C ILE A 280 21.17 0.00 -1.44
N GLY A 281 22.34 0.25 -0.87
CA GLY A 281 23.53 -0.54 -1.16
C GLY A 281 23.83 -0.57 -2.66
N ARG A 282 23.89 -1.76 -3.25
CA ARG A 282 24.12 -1.95 -4.70
C ARG A 282 22.87 -1.86 -5.57
N TYR A 283 21.68 -1.72 -4.96
CA TYR A 283 20.41 -1.64 -5.67
C TYR A 283 20.05 -0.19 -5.96
N ASP A 284 20.59 0.30 -7.06
CA ASP A 284 20.29 1.60 -7.66
C ASP A 284 19.62 1.34 -9.01
N PHE A 285 18.35 1.65 -9.12
CA PHE A 285 17.50 1.31 -10.27
C PHE A 285 18.10 1.82 -11.59
N PRO A 286 18.32 3.14 -11.79
CA PRO A 286 18.84 3.64 -13.06
C PRO A 286 20.25 3.12 -13.37
N ARG A 287 21.11 2.91 -12.37
CA ARG A 287 22.46 2.33 -12.56
C ARG A 287 22.41 0.87 -13.00
N ILE A 288 21.46 0.08 -12.50
CA ILE A 288 21.27 -1.29 -12.95
C ILE A 288 20.72 -1.30 -14.37
N LEU A 289 19.78 -0.39 -14.68
CA LEU A 289 19.16 -0.30 -16.00
C LEU A 289 20.13 0.17 -17.09
N GLN A 290 21.15 0.99 -16.76
CA GLN A 290 22.25 1.32 -17.67
C GLN A 290 22.94 0.08 -18.26
N LYS A 291 22.97 -1.03 -17.50
CA LYS A 291 23.54 -2.31 -18.00
C LYS A 291 22.66 -3.01 -19.02
N VAL A 292 21.42 -2.56 -19.18
CA VAL A 292 20.47 -3.06 -20.19
C VAL A 292 20.49 -2.17 -21.42
N VAL A 293 20.29 -0.86 -21.24
CA VAL A 293 20.10 0.09 -22.35
C VAL A 293 21.40 0.48 -23.09
N GLY A 294 22.55 0.37 -22.45
CA GLY A 294 23.85 0.76 -23.01
C GLY A 294 24.68 -0.38 -23.62
N LYS A 295 24.10 -1.60 -23.76
CA LYS A 295 24.88 -2.78 -24.12
C LYS A 295 24.83 -3.11 -25.62
N ASP A 296 26.00 -3.30 -26.22
CA ASP A 296 26.21 -3.97 -27.51
C ASP A 296 25.37 -3.42 -28.68
N GLY A 297 25.18 -2.11 -28.79
CA GLY A 297 24.47 -1.49 -29.92
C GLY A 297 22.94 -1.76 -29.93
N LYS A 298 22.37 -2.35 -28.88
CA LYS A 298 20.95 -2.63 -28.79
C LYS A 298 20.13 -1.34 -28.71
N ASP A 299 19.09 -1.23 -29.53
CA ASP A 299 18.18 -0.08 -29.54
C ASP A 299 17.09 -0.22 -28.47
N ILE A 300 17.51 -0.09 -27.22
CA ILE A 300 16.61 -0.14 -26.02
C ILE A 300 16.54 1.25 -25.40
N VAL A 301 15.34 1.73 -25.11
CA VAL A 301 15.07 2.99 -24.40
C VAL A 301 14.17 2.73 -23.18
N CYS A 302 14.41 3.44 -22.09
CA CYS A 302 13.56 3.36 -20.89
C CYS A 302 12.90 4.69 -20.56
N TYR A 303 11.61 4.67 -20.42
CA TYR A 303 10.82 5.77 -19.89
C TYR A 303 10.43 5.48 -18.44
N ALA A 304 10.69 6.44 -17.52
CA ALA A 304 10.41 6.30 -16.10
C ALA A 304 9.41 7.37 -15.64
N ILE A 305 8.21 6.96 -15.32
CA ILE A 305 7.16 7.83 -14.77
C ILE A 305 7.28 7.89 -13.25
N GLY A 306 7.33 9.11 -12.71
CA GLY A 306 7.49 9.44 -11.30
C GLY A 306 8.84 10.02 -10.94
N PRO A 307 9.97 9.37 -11.22
CA PRO A 307 11.29 9.96 -11.08
C PRO A 307 11.52 11.13 -12.06
N SER A 308 12.35 12.09 -11.65
CA SER A 308 12.76 13.22 -12.49
C SER A 308 14.27 13.48 -12.37
N GLU A 309 14.81 14.35 -13.21
CA GLU A 309 16.22 14.77 -13.16
C GLU A 309 16.59 15.55 -11.88
N LYS A 310 15.63 15.90 -11.04
CA LYS A 310 15.90 16.43 -9.70
C LYS A 310 16.60 15.43 -8.79
N TRP A 311 16.56 14.14 -9.14
CA TRP A 311 17.23 13.05 -8.43
C TRP A 311 18.57 12.77 -9.09
N THR A 312 19.67 12.93 -8.34
CA THR A 312 21.05 12.86 -8.85
C THR A 312 21.32 11.58 -9.63
N ASN A 313 20.90 10.41 -9.13
CA ASN A 313 21.13 9.15 -9.81
C ASN A 313 20.39 9.03 -11.15
N TRP A 314 19.18 9.60 -11.25
CA TRP A 314 18.43 9.64 -12.50
C TRP A 314 19.00 10.64 -13.50
N LYS A 315 19.44 11.82 -13.01
CA LYS A 315 20.14 12.81 -13.81
C LYS A 315 21.42 12.22 -14.41
N CYS A 316 22.28 11.64 -13.59
CA CYS A 316 23.52 11.00 -14.05
C CYS A 316 23.25 9.85 -15.04
N ALA A 317 22.20 9.05 -14.82
CA ALA A 317 21.86 7.97 -15.75
C ALA A 317 21.44 8.50 -17.11
N LYS A 318 20.63 9.56 -17.15
CA LYS A 318 20.24 10.23 -18.41
C LYS A 318 21.44 10.83 -19.13
N GLU A 319 22.29 11.55 -18.42
CA GLU A 319 23.51 12.14 -19.00
C GLU A 319 24.47 11.09 -19.61
N ASN A 320 24.58 9.93 -18.94
CA ASN A 320 25.48 8.87 -19.36
C ASN A 320 25.01 8.11 -20.61
N THR A 321 23.71 7.93 -20.81
CA THR A 321 23.20 7.05 -21.86
C THR A 321 22.29 7.71 -22.88
N GLN A 322 21.64 8.84 -22.53
CA GLN A 322 20.55 9.47 -23.29
C GLN A 322 19.34 8.53 -23.56
N ARG A 323 19.40 7.28 -23.06
CA ARG A 323 18.40 6.22 -23.27
C ARG A 323 17.55 5.92 -22.04
N ILE A 324 17.82 6.57 -20.91
CA ILE A 324 17.01 6.53 -19.69
C ILE A 324 16.38 7.90 -19.52
N ILE A 325 15.06 7.97 -19.65
CA ILE A 325 14.30 9.21 -19.71
C ILE A 325 13.36 9.30 -18.52
N PRO A 326 13.76 10.01 -17.44
CA PRO A 326 12.90 10.26 -16.30
C PRO A 326 11.89 11.37 -16.66
N LEU A 327 10.60 11.02 -16.69
CA LEU A 327 9.52 11.91 -17.13
C LEU A 327 8.97 12.80 -16.00
N GLY A 328 9.30 12.49 -14.75
CA GLY A 328 8.63 13.10 -13.60
C GLY A 328 7.19 12.58 -13.41
N ILE A 329 6.39 13.36 -12.70
CA ILE A 329 4.99 13.00 -12.41
C ILE A 329 4.13 13.22 -13.65
N VAL A 330 3.49 12.16 -14.12
CA VAL A 330 2.46 12.19 -15.16
C VAL A 330 1.10 12.09 -14.47
N SER A 331 0.41 13.21 -14.33
CA SER A 331 -0.90 13.30 -13.64
C SER A 331 -2.08 12.99 -14.57
N ASP A 332 -1.91 13.18 -15.88
CA ASP A 332 -2.94 12.86 -16.87
C ASP A 332 -2.98 11.34 -17.11
N LYS A 333 -4.14 10.74 -16.76
CA LYS A 333 -4.38 9.30 -16.93
C LYS A 333 -4.25 8.86 -18.39
N LYS A 334 -4.73 9.66 -19.36
CA LYS A 334 -4.66 9.31 -20.78
C LYS A 334 -3.23 9.28 -21.31
N ILE A 335 -2.37 10.18 -20.81
CA ILE A 335 -0.93 10.18 -21.15
C ILE A 335 -0.27 8.95 -20.52
N TYR A 336 -0.56 8.62 -19.28
CA TYR A 336 -0.07 7.40 -18.63
C TYR A 336 -0.45 6.13 -19.40
N GLU A 337 -1.70 6.03 -19.84
CA GLU A 337 -2.20 4.91 -20.64
C GLU A 337 -1.49 4.82 -22.01
N LYS A 338 -1.22 5.95 -22.66
CA LYS A 338 -0.43 5.97 -23.90
C LYS A 338 0.97 5.38 -23.70
N TYR A 339 1.65 5.69 -22.58
CA TYR A 339 2.95 5.08 -22.29
C TYR A 339 2.85 3.56 -22.07
N LEU A 340 1.79 3.06 -21.42
CA LEU A 340 1.53 1.63 -21.29
C LEU A 340 1.33 0.98 -22.67
N MET A 341 0.55 1.59 -23.55
CA MET A 341 0.32 1.08 -24.93
C MET A 341 1.57 1.14 -25.79
N ALA A 342 2.46 2.11 -25.60
CA ALA A 342 3.70 2.28 -26.35
C ALA A 342 4.81 1.31 -25.95
N ALA A 343 4.78 0.75 -24.76
CA ALA A 343 5.84 -0.08 -24.19
C ALA A 343 5.89 -1.50 -24.79
N ASP A 344 7.08 -2.12 -24.70
CA ASP A 344 7.33 -3.52 -25.06
C ASP A 344 7.58 -4.39 -23.83
N LEU A 345 8.06 -3.79 -22.73
CA LEU A 345 8.35 -4.43 -21.47
C LEU A 345 8.05 -3.45 -20.33
N TYR A 346 7.36 -3.90 -19.30
CA TYR A 346 7.25 -3.18 -18.05
C TYR A 346 8.22 -3.76 -17.00
N VAL A 347 8.97 -2.90 -16.34
CA VAL A 347 9.83 -3.30 -15.20
C VAL A 347 9.36 -2.62 -13.93
N ASP A 348 9.15 -3.42 -12.88
CA ASP A 348 8.67 -2.94 -11.60
C ASP A 348 9.74 -2.11 -10.86
N SER A 349 9.29 -1.16 -10.04
CA SER A 349 10.19 -0.36 -9.21
C SER A 349 10.88 -1.20 -8.13
N PHE A 350 12.13 -0.86 -7.82
CA PHE A 350 12.86 -1.39 -6.67
C PHE A 350 13.78 -0.30 -6.06
N PRO A 351 14.11 -0.39 -4.77
CA PRO A 351 13.91 -1.50 -3.84
C PRO A 351 12.48 -1.70 -3.33
N MET A 352 11.56 -0.80 -3.62
CA MET A 352 10.15 -0.94 -3.26
C MET A 352 9.29 -1.23 -4.49
N SER A 353 8.64 -2.40 -4.49
CA SER A 353 7.76 -2.85 -5.59
C SER A 353 6.53 -1.94 -5.76
N GLY A 354 6.06 -1.79 -6.99
CA GLY A 354 4.82 -1.13 -7.34
C GLY A 354 3.60 -2.05 -7.15
N GLY A 355 2.60 -1.65 -6.36
CA GLY A 355 1.40 -2.45 -6.18
C GLY A 355 0.41 -2.32 -7.34
N THR A 356 0.01 -1.08 -7.65
CA THR A 356 -0.99 -0.78 -8.70
C THR A 356 -0.38 -0.72 -10.10
N SER A 357 0.77 -0.10 -10.25
CA SER A 357 1.38 0.14 -11.58
C SER A 357 1.77 -1.13 -12.33
N ILE A 358 2.26 -2.17 -11.63
CA ILE A 358 2.53 -3.46 -12.27
C ILE A 358 1.23 -4.16 -12.70
N ARG A 359 0.16 -4.03 -11.91
CA ARG A 359 -1.15 -4.55 -12.30
C ARG A 359 -1.71 -3.82 -13.52
N ASP A 360 -1.54 -2.50 -13.57
CA ASP A 360 -1.95 -1.71 -14.74
C ASP A 360 -1.18 -2.22 -15.99
N ALA A 361 0.12 -2.45 -15.90
CA ALA A 361 0.91 -3.01 -17.00
C ALA A 361 0.37 -4.38 -17.48
N VAL A 362 0.01 -5.28 -16.55
CA VAL A 362 -0.58 -6.58 -16.88
C VAL A 362 -1.95 -6.40 -17.55
N SER A 363 -2.77 -5.45 -17.12
CA SER A 363 -4.07 -5.17 -17.75
C SER A 363 -3.95 -4.64 -19.19
N TYR A 364 -2.80 -3.99 -19.51
CA TYR A 364 -2.43 -3.59 -20.88
C TYR A 364 -1.68 -4.68 -21.64
N ASN A 365 -1.73 -5.93 -21.17
CA ASN A 365 -1.09 -7.08 -21.80
C ASN A 365 0.43 -6.90 -22.05
N LEU A 366 1.11 -6.20 -21.13
CA LEU A 366 2.56 -6.05 -21.17
C LEU A 366 3.26 -7.24 -20.50
N PRO A 367 4.39 -7.70 -21.06
CA PRO A 367 5.30 -8.55 -20.32
C PRO A 367 5.87 -7.77 -19.13
N VAL A 368 5.99 -8.39 -17.97
CA VAL A 368 6.45 -7.70 -16.75
C VAL A 368 7.64 -8.41 -16.12
N LEU A 369 8.56 -7.64 -15.52
CA LEU A 369 9.65 -8.16 -14.71
C LEU A 369 9.69 -7.43 -13.36
N SER A 370 9.89 -8.17 -12.27
CA SER A 370 10.02 -7.63 -10.92
C SER A 370 11.27 -8.16 -10.24
N LEU A 371 12.09 -7.26 -9.66
CA LEU A 371 13.35 -7.61 -9.00
C LEU A 371 13.16 -7.73 -7.49
N HIS A 372 13.48 -8.89 -6.94
CA HIS A 372 13.53 -9.13 -5.50
C HIS A 372 14.91 -8.78 -4.93
N VAL A 373 15.02 -7.69 -4.18
CA VAL A 373 16.30 -7.19 -3.66
C VAL A 373 16.73 -7.84 -2.35
N SER A 374 15.82 -8.45 -1.57
CA SER A 374 16.10 -9.18 -0.33
C SER A 374 16.29 -10.67 -0.59
N CYS A 375 17.10 -11.33 0.23
CA CYS A 375 17.20 -12.80 0.23
C CYS A 375 16.20 -13.47 1.19
N GLN A 376 15.42 -12.71 1.93
CA GLN A 376 14.41 -13.22 2.86
C GLN A 376 13.08 -13.47 2.15
N LYS A 377 12.45 -14.62 2.44
CA LYS A 377 11.21 -15.05 1.76
C LYS A 377 10.02 -14.12 1.99
N ASN A 378 9.96 -13.47 3.16
CA ASN A 378 8.81 -12.62 3.56
C ASN A 378 9.16 -11.14 3.47
N ASN A 379 9.76 -10.69 2.37
CA ASN A 379 10.05 -9.29 2.18
C ASN A 379 8.85 -8.54 1.58
N LEU A 380 8.27 -7.62 2.36
CA LEU A 380 7.07 -6.88 2.00
C LEU A 380 7.32 -5.70 1.04
N PHE A 381 8.55 -5.22 0.96
CA PHE A 381 8.89 -4.06 0.13
C PHE A 381 9.20 -4.44 -1.32
N THR A 382 9.88 -5.54 -1.51
CA THR A 382 10.47 -5.89 -2.80
C THR A 382 9.80 -7.09 -3.47
N GLN A 383 8.95 -7.78 -2.75
CA GLN A 383 8.28 -8.96 -3.25
C GLN A 383 6.90 -8.62 -3.80
N ASN A 384 6.63 -9.02 -5.05
CA ASN A 384 5.27 -9.13 -5.54
C ASN A 384 4.83 -10.60 -5.41
N PRO A 385 4.01 -10.94 -4.39
CA PRO A 385 3.67 -12.34 -4.10
C PRO A 385 2.95 -13.04 -5.25
N PHE A 386 2.26 -12.30 -6.12
CA PHE A 386 1.55 -12.87 -7.27
C PHE A 386 2.51 -13.40 -8.34
N LEU A 387 3.72 -12.85 -8.43
CA LEU A 387 4.72 -13.28 -9.42
C LEU A 387 5.70 -14.33 -8.92
N ASN A 388 5.58 -14.77 -7.66
CA ASN A 388 6.46 -15.79 -7.10
C ASN A 388 6.34 -17.11 -7.86
N GLY A 389 7.49 -17.67 -8.23
CA GLY A 389 7.56 -18.93 -8.97
C GLY A 389 7.43 -18.79 -10.49
N THR A 390 7.20 -17.58 -11.00
CA THR A 390 7.11 -17.29 -12.43
C THR A 390 8.43 -16.77 -13.01
N GLN A 391 8.56 -16.73 -14.34
CA GLN A 391 9.68 -16.08 -15.03
C GLN A 391 9.67 -14.56 -14.88
N CYS A 392 8.53 -13.97 -14.54
CA CYS A 392 8.41 -12.54 -14.24
C CYS A 392 9.20 -12.10 -12.99
N HIS A 393 9.51 -13.03 -12.09
CA HIS A 393 10.28 -12.77 -10.89
C HIS A 393 11.78 -12.92 -11.12
N CYS A 394 12.58 -11.94 -10.69
CA CYS A 394 14.03 -11.94 -10.74
C CYS A 394 14.62 -11.98 -9.32
N LYS A 395 15.45 -12.96 -9.02
CA LYS A 395 16.04 -13.18 -7.69
C LYS A 395 17.18 -12.22 -7.35
N ASP A 396 17.81 -11.62 -8.37
CA ASP A 396 18.90 -10.66 -8.21
C ASP A 396 19.06 -9.78 -9.45
N ALA A 397 19.92 -8.75 -9.34
CA ALA A 397 20.17 -7.79 -10.39
C ALA A 397 20.81 -8.38 -11.65
N ARG A 398 21.56 -9.50 -11.55
CA ARG A 398 22.16 -10.16 -12.71
C ARG A 398 21.08 -10.86 -13.55
N GLU A 399 20.19 -11.59 -12.86
CA GLU A 399 19.06 -12.23 -13.53
C GLU A 399 18.11 -11.20 -14.14
N PHE A 400 17.85 -10.08 -13.44
CA PHE A 400 17.03 -8.97 -13.95
C PHE A 400 17.61 -8.43 -15.26
N VAL A 401 18.90 -8.08 -15.30
CA VAL A 401 19.57 -7.59 -16.53
C VAL A 401 19.49 -8.64 -17.64
N LYS A 402 19.79 -9.92 -17.33
CA LYS A 402 19.70 -11.02 -18.31
C LYS A 402 18.28 -11.16 -18.88
N LYS A 403 17.26 -11.13 -18.06
CA LYS A 403 15.86 -11.27 -18.50
C LYS A 403 15.35 -10.06 -19.27
N CYS A 404 15.80 -8.84 -18.94
CA CYS A 404 15.50 -7.65 -19.76
C CYS A 404 16.09 -7.77 -21.17
N ILE A 405 17.34 -8.24 -21.29
CA ILE A 405 18.00 -8.47 -22.58
C ILE A 405 17.29 -9.60 -23.34
N LEU A 406 16.97 -10.70 -22.68
CA LEU A 406 16.24 -11.82 -23.28
C LEU A 406 14.86 -11.37 -23.80
N ALA A 407 14.16 -10.51 -23.05
CA ALA A 407 12.89 -9.95 -23.49
C ALA A 407 13.02 -9.06 -24.73
N TYR A 408 14.16 -8.39 -24.92
CA TYR A 408 14.47 -7.67 -26.17
C TYR A 408 14.70 -8.64 -27.32
N GLU A 409 15.46 -9.71 -27.12
CA GLU A 409 15.93 -10.63 -28.16
C GLU A 409 14.88 -11.68 -28.57
N ASP A 410 14.02 -12.13 -27.62
CA ASP A 410 13.14 -13.28 -27.81
C ASP A 410 11.66 -12.91 -27.59
N ASN A 411 10.89 -13.00 -28.68
CA ASN A 411 9.45 -12.76 -28.64
C ASN A 411 8.67 -13.88 -27.89
N ASN A 412 9.17 -15.12 -27.94
CA ASN A 412 8.54 -16.23 -27.21
C ASN A 412 8.68 -16.02 -25.70
N PHE A 413 9.83 -15.51 -25.27
CA PHE A 413 10.03 -15.15 -23.87
C PHE A 413 9.09 -14.02 -23.43
N ARG A 414 8.87 -12.98 -24.25
CA ARG A 414 7.86 -11.94 -23.95
C ARG A 414 6.46 -12.53 -23.84
N THR A 415 6.10 -13.44 -24.74
CA THR A 415 4.80 -14.13 -24.71
C THR A 415 4.63 -14.95 -23.44
N LEU A 416 5.68 -15.67 -23.01
CA LEU A 416 5.67 -16.41 -21.74
C LEU A 416 5.48 -15.46 -20.54
N LEU A 417 6.21 -14.34 -20.48
CA LEU A 417 6.05 -13.36 -19.39
C LEU A 417 4.62 -12.80 -19.33
N LYS A 418 4.00 -12.53 -20.49
CA LYS A 418 2.59 -12.07 -20.55
C LYS A 418 1.63 -13.10 -19.99
N SER A 419 1.75 -14.36 -20.45
CA SER A 419 0.88 -15.45 -19.99
C SER A 419 1.00 -15.67 -18.50
N GLU A 420 2.22 -15.83 -17.97
CA GLU A 420 2.43 -16.07 -16.54
C GLU A 420 1.97 -14.89 -15.67
N ALA A 421 2.14 -13.64 -16.14
CA ALA A 421 1.64 -12.47 -15.43
C ALA A 421 0.10 -12.43 -15.46
N ALA A 422 -0.54 -12.66 -16.60
CA ALA A 422 -1.99 -12.68 -16.72
C ALA A 422 -2.60 -13.76 -15.81
N ASP A 423 -2.05 -14.96 -15.80
CA ASP A 423 -2.49 -16.05 -14.92
C ASP A 423 -2.35 -15.69 -13.44
N SER A 424 -1.20 -15.10 -13.08
CA SER A 424 -0.92 -14.67 -11.71
C SER A 424 -1.88 -13.59 -11.19
N PHE A 425 -2.32 -12.70 -12.08
CA PHE A 425 -3.24 -11.61 -11.76
C PHE A 425 -4.70 -11.91 -12.09
N SER A 426 -5.04 -13.10 -12.62
CA SER A 426 -6.43 -13.51 -12.94
C SER A 426 -7.38 -13.40 -11.74
N ILE A 427 -6.86 -13.65 -10.55
CA ILE A 427 -7.53 -13.50 -9.26
C ILE A 427 -8.06 -12.06 -9.02
N LEU A 428 -7.52 -11.07 -9.70
CA LEU A 428 -7.90 -9.65 -9.58
C LEU A 428 -8.84 -9.18 -10.72
N GLN A 429 -9.35 -10.09 -11.57
CA GLN A 429 -10.40 -9.78 -12.54
C GLN A 429 -11.73 -9.49 -11.82
N VAL A 430 -12.62 -8.73 -12.46
CA VAL A 430 -13.86 -8.22 -11.87
C VAL A 430 -14.69 -9.33 -11.22
N ASP A 431 -15.00 -10.40 -11.95
CA ASP A 431 -15.89 -11.47 -11.44
C ASP A 431 -15.20 -12.28 -10.32
N SER A 432 -13.93 -12.59 -10.48
CA SER A 432 -13.13 -13.25 -9.43
C SER A 432 -13.05 -12.40 -8.18
N TRP A 433 -12.91 -11.08 -8.32
CA TRP A 433 -12.83 -10.17 -7.20
C TRP A 433 -14.18 -10.03 -6.48
N ARG A 434 -15.30 -9.92 -7.23
CA ARG A 434 -16.66 -9.87 -6.68
C ARG A 434 -16.99 -11.13 -5.87
N LEU A 435 -16.69 -12.30 -6.40
CA LEU A 435 -16.88 -13.58 -5.70
C LEU A 435 -16.08 -13.63 -4.40
N ARG A 436 -14.87 -13.08 -4.39
CA ARG A 436 -14.02 -13.01 -3.20
C ARG A 436 -14.52 -11.98 -2.20
N LEU A 437 -15.05 -10.84 -2.66
CA LEU A 437 -15.70 -9.85 -1.81
C LEU A 437 -16.91 -10.48 -1.10
N GLU A 438 -17.75 -11.21 -1.81
CA GLU A 438 -18.88 -11.93 -1.23
C GLU A 438 -18.42 -12.94 -0.18
N LYS A 439 -17.41 -13.76 -0.49
CA LYS A 439 -16.82 -14.69 0.48
C LYS A 439 -16.22 -14.00 1.69
N MET A 440 -15.66 -12.80 1.52
CA MET A 440 -15.14 -12.00 2.62
C MET A 440 -16.29 -11.48 3.49
N ILE A 441 -17.34 -10.92 2.89
CA ILE A 441 -18.53 -10.43 3.62
C ILE A 441 -19.17 -11.57 4.42
N ASN A 442 -19.29 -12.76 3.87
CA ASN A 442 -19.83 -13.94 4.57
C ASN A 442 -18.94 -14.42 5.75
N ARG A 443 -17.71 -13.94 5.87
CA ARG A 443 -16.83 -14.22 7.02
C ARG A 443 -16.91 -13.17 8.12
N ILE A 444 -17.59 -12.05 7.87
CA ILE A 444 -17.77 -11.01 8.87
C ILE A 444 -18.70 -11.55 9.96
N PRO A 445 -18.30 -11.50 11.23
CA PRO A 445 -19.18 -11.95 12.32
C PRO A 445 -20.43 -11.07 12.38
N LYS A 446 -21.51 -11.60 12.95
CA LYS A 446 -22.77 -10.85 13.10
C LYS A 446 -22.65 -9.66 14.08
N GLN A 447 -21.71 -9.73 14.99
CA GLN A 447 -21.47 -8.69 15.99
C GLN A 447 -19.98 -8.45 16.17
N HIS A 448 -19.65 -7.20 16.41
CA HIS A 448 -18.29 -6.78 16.76
C HIS A 448 -17.82 -7.39 18.09
N SER A 449 -16.54 -7.70 18.15
CA SER A 449 -15.87 -8.11 19.37
C SER A 449 -14.51 -7.44 19.52
N ILE A 450 -14.17 -7.06 20.74
CA ILE A 450 -12.85 -6.54 21.06
C ILE A 450 -11.89 -7.71 21.22
N HIS A 451 -10.81 -7.69 20.47
CA HIS A 451 -9.74 -8.68 20.54
C HIS A 451 -8.73 -8.27 21.62
N LEU A 452 -8.81 -8.89 22.79
CA LEU A 452 -7.84 -8.68 23.87
C LEU A 452 -6.63 -9.59 23.66
N PHE A 453 -5.46 -9.01 23.61
CA PHE A 453 -4.20 -9.75 23.56
C PHE A 453 -3.84 -10.26 24.95
N LYS A 454 -3.80 -11.58 25.13
CA LYS A 454 -3.32 -12.21 26.36
C LYS A 454 -1.87 -12.66 26.16
N ASN A 455 -0.93 -11.98 26.82
CA ASN A 455 0.47 -12.43 26.99
C ASN A 455 1.21 -12.85 25.72
N VAL A 456 1.26 -11.98 24.71
CA VAL A 456 2.09 -12.22 23.52
C VAL A 456 3.51 -11.73 23.77
N LYS A 457 4.27 -12.45 24.59
CA LYS A 457 5.68 -12.13 24.82
C LYS A 457 6.53 -12.53 23.61
N GLY A 458 7.03 -11.53 22.87
CA GLY A 458 8.25 -11.67 22.06
C GLY A 458 8.14 -12.43 20.74
N LYS A 459 6.94 -12.85 20.27
CA LYS A 459 6.79 -13.47 18.93
C LYS A 459 6.52 -12.47 17.81
N ASP A 460 6.04 -11.32 18.16
CA ASP A 460 5.60 -10.23 17.29
C ASP A 460 6.74 -9.29 16.87
N VAL A 461 7.90 -9.38 17.48
CA VAL A 461 9.03 -8.49 17.24
C VAL A 461 10.18 -9.23 16.57
N VAL A 462 10.45 -8.90 15.33
CA VAL A 462 11.61 -9.42 14.60
C VAL A 462 12.25 -8.30 13.79
N ILE A 463 13.53 -8.06 14.01
CA ILE A 463 14.33 -7.22 13.14
C ILE A 463 14.76 -8.04 11.93
N ASP A 464 14.27 -7.68 10.77
CA ASP A 464 14.50 -8.32 9.50
C ASP A 464 14.82 -7.28 8.41
N ASP A 465 14.96 -7.71 7.16
CA ASP A 465 15.19 -6.81 6.03
C ASP A 465 14.02 -5.84 5.81
N ASN A 466 12.79 -6.18 6.20
CA ASN A 466 11.67 -5.25 6.13
C ASN A 466 11.88 -4.04 7.05
N SER A 467 12.36 -4.27 8.28
CA SER A 467 12.67 -3.21 9.25
C SER A 467 13.76 -2.28 8.73
N VAL A 468 14.78 -2.83 8.07
CA VAL A 468 15.87 -2.06 7.45
C VAL A 468 15.36 -1.25 6.27
N LEU A 469 14.58 -1.86 5.38
CA LEU A 469 14.02 -1.19 4.22
C LEU A 469 13.04 -0.09 4.61
N LEU A 470 12.24 -0.31 5.67
CA LEU A 470 11.36 0.72 6.21
C LEU A 470 12.15 1.94 6.71
N TYR A 471 13.20 1.70 7.50
CA TYR A 471 14.07 2.78 7.96
C TYR A 471 14.68 3.55 6.79
N HIS A 472 15.23 2.84 5.81
CA HIS A 472 15.81 3.44 4.62
C HIS A 472 14.78 4.24 3.81
N PHE A 473 13.60 3.68 3.59
CA PHE A 473 12.50 4.32 2.89
C PHE A 473 12.12 5.68 3.50
N TYR A 474 11.97 5.74 4.83
CA TYR A 474 11.61 7.01 5.48
C TYR A 474 12.78 7.99 5.56
N LYS A 475 13.99 7.53 5.72
CA LYS A 475 15.13 8.42 5.89
C LYS A 475 15.72 8.93 4.57
N GLU A 476 15.88 8.05 3.59
CA GLU A 476 16.49 8.38 2.30
C GLU A 476 15.43 8.70 1.24
N GLY A 477 14.37 7.91 1.19
CA GLY A 477 13.29 8.08 0.23
C GLY A 477 12.49 9.36 0.44
N LEU A 478 12.11 9.66 1.69
CA LEU A 478 11.36 10.88 2.03
C LEU A 478 12.21 12.15 2.09
N MET A 479 13.49 12.06 2.43
CA MET A 479 14.37 13.24 2.43
C MET A 479 14.61 13.79 1.03
N SER A 480 14.51 12.95 0.02
CA SER A 480 14.67 13.32 -1.39
C SER A 480 13.37 13.80 -2.07
N ILE A 481 12.23 13.76 -1.37
CA ILE A 481 10.96 14.31 -1.88
C ILE A 481 10.94 15.84 -1.70
N PRO A 482 10.58 16.63 -2.73
CA PRO A 482 10.39 18.06 -2.60
C PRO A 482 9.45 18.44 -1.46
N GLY A 483 9.73 19.55 -0.76
CA GLY A 483 9.05 19.94 0.48
C GLY A 483 7.52 20.04 0.39
N GLU A 484 6.96 20.31 -0.79
CA GLU A 484 5.52 20.33 -1.04
C GLU A 484 4.87 18.96 -0.96
N ILE A 485 5.60 17.89 -1.33
CA ILE A 485 5.12 16.52 -1.24
C ILE A 485 5.37 15.94 0.16
N LYS A 486 6.43 16.42 0.88
CA LYS A 486 6.67 16.05 2.29
C LYS A 486 5.51 16.41 3.23
N LYS A 487 4.76 17.45 2.89
CA LYS A 487 3.57 17.87 3.66
C LYS A 487 2.36 16.96 3.41
N ARG A 488 2.41 16.13 2.37
CA ARG A 488 1.32 15.22 1.94
C ARG A 488 1.53 13.75 2.35
N LEU A 489 2.68 13.42 2.91
CA LEU A 489 3.07 12.12 3.45
C LEU A 489 3.38 12.25 4.95
#